data_3941b2d14f76077864db2d62737a36a0
#
_entry.id   3941b2d14f76077864db2d62737a36a0
#
_cell.length_a   1.000
_cell.length_b   1.000
_cell.length_c   1.000
_cell.angle_alpha   90.00
_cell.angle_beta   90.00
_cell.angle_gamma   90.00
#
_symmetry.space_group_name_H-M   'P 1'
#
loop_
_entity.id
_entity.type
_entity.pdbx_description
1 polymer ?
#
loop_
_entity_poly.entity_id
_entity_poly.type
_entity_poly.pdbx_seq_one_letter_code
_entity_poly.pdbx_strand_id
1 'polypeptide(L)'
;MNNAVLSCRICEATHPLAPVSRCAACSGPLDVRYLANGNGGPLADPQTLPSDRALLPHRDTALPNRTPLVRATRMSAALGVEIHLKLETANPTRSFKDRMAASAVKAAQEFGIETLLCASTGNLGAAVAAHCAAAGLEGVILTPSSADELVLDSGAGRASVFRVQGTLEDCRRLERELEPLFPWGFLDGNLQPFAVEGIKTIAFEIAEDLGWETPDAIVSPVASGALFAKLAQGFVELADLGLLNDSPPRMYGAQPGGCPPVAAAWADERPPSRVTPNTVARSLAVGDPSYGELAIGAARMSGGSITAVAEELIEPSTELLAEDSGVVADSAAGVAFGALVELVRSGAIAAGERVVLVVTGTRAQPRSSGAGYRAHEIDADADHFLSALGVGRR
;
A
#
# COMPACT_ATOMS: atom_id res chain seq x y z
N MET A 1 -13.15 15.01 11.48
CA MET A 1 -13.13 13.63 10.96
C MET A 1 -14.48 13.30 10.36
N ASN A 2 -14.52 12.61 9.25
CA ASN A 2 -15.74 12.21 8.55
C ASN A 2 -16.53 11.18 9.39
N ASN A 3 -17.76 10.85 8.99
CA ASN A 3 -18.63 9.89 9.68
C ASN A 3 -18.07 8.45 9.58
N ALA A 4 -16.99 8.17 10.31
CA ALA A 4 -16.25 6.92 10.30
C ALA A 4 -15.90 6.49 11.73
N VAL A 5 -15.65 5.20 11.88
CA VAL A 5 -15.24 4.54 13.14
C VAL A 5 -14.11 3.58 12.85
N LEU A 6 -13.35 3.20 13.88
CA LEU A 6 -12.50 2.02 13.80
C LEU A 6 -13.34 0.78 14.07
N SER A 7 -13.25 -0.23 13.22
CA SER A 7 -13.92 -1.52 13.36
C SER A 7 -12.89 -2.65 13.49
N CYS A 8 -13.09 -3.52 14.45
CA CYS A 8 -12.22 -4.68 14.64
C CYS A 8 -12.49 -5.73 13.56
N ARG A 9 -11.43 -6.21 12.88
CA ARG A 9 -11.52 -7.26 11.86
C ARG A 9 -11.86 -8.65 12.39
N ILE A 10 -11.80 -8.84 13.73
CA ILE A 10 -12.05 -10.16 14.36
C ILE A 10 -13.40 -10.19 15.06
N CYS A 11 -13.70 -9.23 15.97
CA CYS A 11 -14.91 -9.26 16.78
C CYS A 11 -15.94 -8.19 16.38
N GLU A 12 -15.67 -7.43 15.31
CA GLU A 12 -16.54 -6.39 14.75
C GLU A 12 -16.88 -5.22 15.71
N ALA A 13 -16.28 -5.21 16.92
CA ALA A 13 -16.44 -4.10 17.86
C ALA A 13 -16.00 -2.78 17.23
N THR A 14 -16.77 -1.73 17.46
CA THR A 14 -16.48 -0.39 16.93
C THR A 14 -15.90 0.52 18.00
N HIS A 15 -14.98 1.39 17.59
CA HIS A 15 -14.31 2.36 18.45
C HIS A 15 -14.31 3.72 17.78
N PRO A 16 -14.27 4.83 18.52
CA PRO A 16 -14.04 6.16 17.96
C PRO A 16 -12.72 6.19 17.17
N LEU A 17 -12.62 7.10 16.18
CA LEU A 17 -11.36 7.35 15.50
C LEU A 17 -10.33 7.89 16.50
N ALA A 18 -9.28 7.12 16.73
CA ALA A 18 -8.19 7.45 17.64
C ALA A 18 -6.92 6.72 17.19
N PRO A 19 -5.72 7.22 17.53
CA PRO A 19 -4.45 6.56 17.21
C PRO A 19 -4.23 5.36 18.14
N VAL A 20 -4.89 4.25 17.84
CA VAL A 20 -4.82 3.00 18.62
C VAL A 20 -4.51 1.83 17.68
N SER A 21 -3.61 0.95 18.10
CA SER A 21 -3.13 -0.18 17.28
C SER A 21 -4.01 -1.41 17.35
N ARG A 22 -4.79 -1.57 18.41
CA ARG A 22 -5.53 -2.80 18.69
C ARG A 22 -6.93 -2.55 19.24
N CYS A 23 -7.81 -3.49 18.97
CA CYS A 23 -9.15 -3.52 19.54
C CYS A 23 -9.09 -3.68 21.06
N ALA A 24 -9.79 -2.81 21.81
CA ALA A 24 -9.85 -2.89 23.27
C ALA A 24 -10.57 -4.16 23.77
N ALA A 25 -11.43 -4.77 22.94
CA ALA A 25 -12.21 -5.96 23.35
C ALA A 25 -11.45 -7.28 23.14
N CYS A 26 -10.67 -7.42 22.05
CA CYS A 26 -10.04 -8.70 21.69
C CYS A 26 -8.59 -8.59 21.21
N SER A 27 -8.00 -7.41 21.29
CA SER A 27 -6.64 -7.10 20.76
C SER A 27 -6.47 -7.36 19.25
N GLY A 28 -7.57 -7.55 18.51
CA GLY A 28 -7.55 -7.75 17.06
C GLY A 28 -7.16 -6.48 16.29
N PRO A 29 -6.75 -6.62 15.03
CA PRO A 29 -6.43 -5.49 14.17
C PRO A 29 -7.68 -4.66 13.85
N LEU A 30 -7.47 -3.36 13.67
CA LEU A 30 -8.52 -2.39 13.40
C LEU A 30 -8.47 -1.93 11.94
N ASP A 31 -9.62 -1.55 11.42
CA ASP A 31 -9.78 -0.93 10.11
C ASP A 31 -10.75 0.27 10.20
N VAL A 32 -10.61 1.23 9.29
CA VAL A 32 -11.59 2.33 9.20
C VAL A 32 -12.85 1.82 8.50
N ARG A 33 -14.01 2.09 9.09
CA ARG A 33 -15.33 1.81 8.51
C ARG A 33 -16.16 3.09 8.49
N TYR A 34 -16.76 3.39 7.34
CA TYR A 34 -17.64 4.53 7.16
C TYR A 34 -19.07 4.15 7.56
N LEU A 35 -19.72 5.05 8.29
CA LEU A 35 -21.10 4.85 8.72
C LEU A 35 -22.04 5.46 7.67
N ALA A 36 -23.06 4.69 7.25
CA ALA A 36 -24.12 5.24 6.43
C ALA A 36 -24.77 6.45 7.14
N ASN A 37 -25.07 7.51 6.39
CA ASN A 37 -25.84 8.61 6.94
C ASN A 37 -27.17 8.06 7.44
N GLY A 38 -27.57 8.42 8.68
CA GLY A 38 -28.74 7.87 9.38
C GLY A 38 -30.10 8.01 8.67
N ASN A 39 -30.14 8.62 7.50
CA ASN A 39 -31.33 8.76 6.63
C ASN A 39 -31.34 7.78 5.44
N GLY A 40 -30.42 6.79 5.38
CA GLY A 40 -30.39 5.80 4.29
C GLY A 40 -30.07 6.37 2.90
N GLY A 41 -29.65 7.63 2.83
CA GLY A 41 -29.20 8.26 1.59
C GLY A 41 -27.72 7.97 1.29
N PRO A 42 -27.29 8.16 0.04
CA PRO A 42 -25.88 8.03 -0.32
C PRO A 42 -25.02 8.92 0.58
N LEU A 43 -23.81 8.45 0.91
CA LEU A 43 -22.83 9.13 1.79
C LEU A 43 -22.47 10.55 1.32
N ALA A 44 -22.71 10.86 0.04
CA ALA A 44 -22.57 12.18 -0.56
C ALA A 44 -23.38 12.28 -1.87
N ASP A 45 -23.65 13.51 -2.33
CA ASP A 45 -24.24 13.77 -3.64
C ASP A 45 -23.15 13.55 -4.72
N PRO A 46 -23.36 12.63 -5.68
CA PRO A 46 -22.40 12.36 -6.77
C PRO A 46 -21.96 13.60 -7.54
N GLN A 47 -22.79 14.66 -7.58
CA GLN A 47 -22.50 15.90 -8.28
C GLN A 47 -21.67 16.90 -7.45
N THR A 48 -21.53 16.68 -6.15
CA THR A 48 -20.81 17.57 -5.22
C THR A 48 -19.51 16.98 -4.69
N LEU A 49 -19.24 15.71 -4.99
CA LEU A 49 -18.01 15.07 -4.57
C LEU A 49 -16.81 15.58 -5.41
N PRO A 50 -15.87 16.31 -4.79
CA PRO A 50 -14.50 16.16 -5.20
C PRO A 50 -14.12 14.71 -4.84
N SER A 51 -13.79 13.91 -5.81
CA SER A 51 -13.72 12.46 -5.91
C SER A 51 -13.06 11.66 -4.78
N ASP A 52 -12.36 12.31 -3.87
CA ASP A 52 -11.50 11.67 -2.87
C ASP A 52 -11.83 12.02 -1.41
N ARG A 53 -12.65 13.05 -1.17
CA ARG A 53 -12.76 13.69 0.15
C ARG A 53 -13.75 13.05 1.12
N ALA A 54 -14.81 12.44 0.64
CA ALA A 54 -15.84 11.87 1.52
C ALA A 54 -15.50 10.47 2.04
N LEU A 55 -14.61 9.76 1.34
CA LEU A 55 -14.24 8.37 1.61
C LEU A 55 -12.87 8.21 2.29
N LEU A 56 -12.30 9.28 2.82
CA LEU A 56 -11.09 9.24 3.64
C LEU A 56 -11.40 9.73 5.06
N PRO A 57 -10.72 9.20 6.08
CA PRO A 57 -11.03 9.50 7.47
C PRO A 57 -10.61 10.90 7.91
N HIS A 58 -9.90 11.66 7.07
CA HIS A 58 -9.38 12.99 7.39
C HIS A 58 -10.26 14.10 6.82
N ARG A 59 -10.17 15.31 7.42
CA ARG A 59 -10.91 16.50 6.97
C ARG A 59 -10.24 17.21 5.79
N ASP A 60 -8.92 17.26 5.79
CA ASP A 60 -8.12 17.87 4.72
C ASP A 60 -7.46 16.78 3.89
N THR A 61 -7.82 16.73 2.62
CA THR A 61 -7.51 15.64 1.70
C THR A 61 -6.53 16.03 0.61
N ALA A 62 -5.63 16.99 0.87
CA ALA A 62 -4.50 17.20 -0.01
C ALA A 62 -3.60 15.93 0.00
N LEU A 63 -4.06 14.90 -0.69
CA LEU A 63 -3.28 13.71 -1.00
C LEU A 63 -2.24 14.05 -2.09
N PRO A 64 -1.23 13.18 -2.30
CA PRO A 64 -0.28 13.36 -3.38
C PRO A 64 -0.98 13.59 -4.72
N ASN A 65 -0.29 14.23 -5.64
CA ASN A 65 -0.81 14.48 -6.97
C ASN A 65 -1.36 13.20 -7.60
N ARG A 66 -2.45 13.34 -8.36
CA ARG A 66 -3.01 12.22 -9.14
C ARG A 66 -1.92 11.59 -9.99
N THR A 67 -1.96 10.26 -10.07
CA THR A 67 -1.06 9.51 -10.93
C THR A 67 -1.74 9.20 -12.28
N PRO A 68 -0.99 9.18 -13.40
CA PRO A 68 -1.58 8.93 -14.70
C PRO A 68 -2.16 7.52 -14.85
N LEU A 69 -3.28 7.42 -15.58
CA LEU A 69 -3.79 6.20 -16.17
C LEU A 69 -3.50 6.24 -17.68
N VAL A 70 -2.60 5.40 -18.18
CA VAL A 70 -2.08 5.46 -19.54
C VAL A 70 -2.42 4.21 -20.32
N ARG A 71 -2.99 4.32 -21.52
CA ARG A 71 -3.24 3.17 -22.39
C ARG A 71 -1.94 2.59 -22.95
N ALA A 72 -1.71 1.30 -22.74
CA ALA A 72 -0.58 0.55 -23.26
C ALA A 72 -0.92 -0.05 -24.63
N THR A 73 -0.84 0.76 -25.69
CA THR A 73 -1.35 0.43 -27.03
C THR A 73 -0.69 -0.83 -27.64
N ARG A 74 0.64 -0.96 -27.52
CA ARG A 74 1.38 -2.11 -28.07
C ARG A 74 1.05 -3.39 -27.34
N MET A 75 1.08 -3.38 -25.99
CA MET A 75 0.68 -4.53 -25.17
C MET A 75 -0.77 -4.91 -25.44
N SER A 76 -1.67 -3.93 -25.58
CA SER A 76 -3.07 -4.16 -25.88
C SER A 76 -3.23 -4.92 -27.21
N ALA A 77 -2.51 -4.49 -28.24
CA ALA A 77 -2.54 -5.16 -29.54
C ALA A 77 -1.93 -6.57 -29.48
N ALA A 78 -0.84 -6.77 -28.72
CA ALA A 78 -0.17 -8.05 -28.61
C ALA A 78 -0.99 -9.10 -27.83
N LEU A 79 -1.73 -8.67 -26.79
CA LEU A 79 -2.52 -9.56 -25.93
C LEU A 79 -4.01 -9.62 -26.31
N GLY A 80 -4.48 -8.76 -27.20
CA GLY A 80 -5.89 -8.73 -27.62
C GLY A 80 -6.87 -8.21 -26.57
N VAL A 81 -6.40 -7.46 -25.59
CA VAL A 81 -7.16 -6.84 -24.48
C VAL A 81 -6.85 -5.36 -24.38
N GLU A 82 -7.75 -4.53 -23.84
CA GLU A 82 -7.50 -3.11 -23.65
C GLU A 82 -6.76 -2.88 -22.33
N ILE A 83 -5.44 -2.64 -22.38
CA ILE A 83 -4.60 -2.48 -21.17
C ILE A 83 -4.38 -1.00 -20.86
N HIS A 84 -4.65 -0.63 -19.61
CA HIS A 84 -4.28 0.64 -19.02
C HIS A 84 -3.28 0.42 -17.88
N LEU A 85 -2.26 1.27 -17.80
CA LEU A 85 -1.26 1.26 -16.73
C LEU A 85 -1.59 2.38 -15.72
N LYS A 86 -1.85 2.03 -14.48
CA LYS A 86 -1.93 3.00 -13.38
C LYS A 86 -0.53 3.23 -12.84
N LEU A 87 0.03 4.41 -13.13
CA LEU A 87 1.45 4.69 -12.93
C LEU A 87 1.74 5.30 -11.56
N GLU A 88 1.79 4.47 -10.51
CA GLU A 88 2.18 4.91 -9.17
C GLU A 88 3.66 5.34 -9.09
N THR A 89 4.43 5.11 -10.14
CA THR A 89 5.79 5.64 -10.36
C THR A 89 5.83 7.17 -10.49
N ALA A 90 4.69 7.81 -10.77
CA ALA A 90 4.58 9.27 -10.89
C ALA A 90 4.39 9.99 -9.53
N ASN A 91 4.22 9.26 -8.44
CA ASN A 91 4.18 9.83 -7.09
C ASN A 91 5.51 10.52 -6.73
N PRO A 92 5.52 11.46 -5.76
CA PRO A 92 6.72 12.20 -5.35
C PRO A 92 7.93 11.33 -5.02
N THR A 93 7.75 10.23 -4.27
CA THR A 93 8.82 9.27 -3.98
C THR A 93 8.77 8.03 -4.89
N ARG A 94 8.05 8.15 -6.02
CA ARG A 94 7.99 7.18 -7.11
C ARG A 94 7.39 5.82 -6.76
N SER A 95 6.50 5.78 -5.79
CA SER A 95 5.74 4.56 -5.47
C SER A 95 4.39 4.88 -4.84
N PHE A 96 3.47 3.91 -4.83
CA PHE A 96 2.18 4.04 -4.17
C PHE A 96 2.27 4.27 -2.66
N LYS A 97 3.46 4.08 -2.06
CA LYS A 97 3.69 4.32 -0.62
C LYS A 97 3.49 5.78 -0.22
N ASP A 98 3.61 6.70 -1.17
CA ASP A 98 3.25 8.11 -0.97
C ASP A 98 1.81 8.28 -0.49
N ARG A 99 0.86 7.48 -1.00
CA ARG A 99 -0.54 7.53 -0.59
C ARG A 99 -0.74 7.10 0.86
N MET A 100 -0.01 6.08 1.29
CA MET A 100 -0.02 5.62 2.68
C MET A 100 0.60 6.68 3.61
N ALA A 101 1.76 7.21 3.24
CA ALA A 101 2.48 8.21 4.03
C ALA A 101 1.67 9.51 4.14
N ALA A 102 1.09 9.99 3.05
CA ALA A 102 0.25 11.18 3.05
C ALA A 102 -0.97 11.03 3.97
N SER A 103 -1.66 9.88 3.89
CA SER A 103 -2.81 9.57 4.74
C SER A 103 -2.42 9.47 6.22
N ALA A 104 -1.28 8.82 6.53
CA ALA A 104 -0.76 8.74 7.90
C ALA A 104 -0.39 10.12 8.46
N VAL A 105 0.28 10.96 7.66
CA VAL A 105 0.64 12.34 8.04
C VAL A 105 -0.60 13.18 8.34
N LYS A 106 -1.65 13.07 7.52
CA LYS A 106 -2.91 13.78 7.78
C LYS A 106 -3.58 13.33 9.08
N ALA A 107 -3.61 12.01 9.32
CA ALA A 107 -4.12 11.48 10.59
C ALA A 107 -3.28 11.95 11.78
N ALA A 108 -1.96 11.95 11.66
CA ALA A 108 -1.06 12.45 12.69
C ALA A 108 -1.34 13.92 13.03
N GLN A 109 -1.48 14.78 12.02
CA GLN A 109 -1.82 16.19 12.21
C GLN A 109 -3.16 16.38 12.94
N GLU A 110 -4.19 15.59 12.58
CA GLU A 110 -5.51 15.65 13.24
C GLU A 110 -5.46 15.16 14.70
N PHE A 111 -4.57 14.22 15.02
CA PHE A 111 -4.36 13.72 16.38
C PHE A 111 -3.32 14.51 17.18
N GLY A 112 -2.67 15.53 16.59
CA GLY A 112 -1.64 16.30 17.26
C GLY A 112 -0.33 15.54 17.46
N ILE A 113 -0.04 14.55 16.61
CA ILE A 113 1.19 13.75 16.60
C ILE A 113 2.24 14.48 15.75
N GLU A 114 3.43 14.67 16.30
CA GLU A 114 4.52 15.42 15.65
C GLU A 114 5.61 14.54 15.05
N THR A 115 5.65 13.26 15.41
CA THR A 115 6.68 12.30 14.97
C THR A 115 6.03 11.03 14.45
N LEU A 116 6.44 10.57 13.26
CA LEU A 116 6.03 9.29 12.68
C LEU A 116 7.21 8.34 12.59
N LEU A 117 6.98 7.08 12.98
CA LEU A 117 7.96 6.01 12.88
C LEU A 117 7.46 4.88 11.96
N CYS A 118 8.36 4.33 11.14
CA CYS A 118 8.09 3.12 10.37
C CYS A 118 9.32 2.22 10.24
N ALA A 119 9.10 0.91 10.21
CA ALA A 119 10.10 -0.08 9.81
C ALA A 119 10.04 -0.29 8.29
N SER A 120 11.15 -0.03 7.57
CA SER A 120 11.15 -0.10 6.11
C SER A 120 12.53 -0.34 5.53
N THR A 121 12.59 -1.13 4.46
CA THR A 121 13.81 -1.34 3.65
C THR A 121 13.84 -0.48 2.37
N GLY A 122 12.85 0.43 2.15
CA GLY A 122 12.79 1.17 0.89
C GLY A 122 11.63 2.15 0.80
N ASN A 123 10.75 1.96 -0.16
CA ASN A 123 9.72 2.91 -0.59
C ASN A 123 8.85 3.51 0.53
N LEU A 124 8.49 2.73 1.58
CA LEU A 124 7.69 3.28 2.68
C LEU A 124 8.48 4.28 3.51
N GLY A 125 9.73 3.96 3.86
CA GLY A 125 10.60 4.85 4.60
C GLY A 125 10.88 6.15 3.84
N ALA A 126 11.15 6.07 2.53
CA ALA A 126 11.32 7.23 1.67
C ALA A 126 10.07 8.12 1.63
N ALA A 127 8.88 7.51 1.49
CA ALA A 127 7.61 8.22 1.47
C ALA A 127 7.33 8.91 2.83
N VAL A 128 7.52 8.19 3.94
CA VAL A 128 7.32 8.77 5.29
C VAL A 128 8.25 9.96 5.52
N ALA A 129 9.53 9.82 5.20
CA ALA A 129 10.50 10.90 5.36
C ALA A 129 10.12 12.14 4.54
N ALA A 130 9.73 11.96 3.26
CA ALA A 130 9.36 13.06 2.38
C ALA A 130 8.06 13.76 2.84
N HIS A 131 7.01 13.00 3.15
CA HIS A 131 5.73 13.56 3.58
C HIS A 131 5.78 14.19 4.97
N CYS A 132 6.54 13.61 5.92
CA CYS A 132 6.80 14.26 7.21
C CYS A 132 7.52 15.59 7.03
N ALA A 133 8.59 15.63 6.24
CA ALA A 133 9.33 16.87 5.96
C ALA A 133 8.43 17.96 5.34
N ALA A 134 7.61 17.59 4.34
CA ALA A 134 6.68 18.51 3.71
C ALA A 134 5.60 19.06 4.68
N ALA A 135 5.21 18.25 5.67
CA ALA A 135 4.21 18.63 6.68
C ALA A 135 4.80 19.29 7.94
N GLY A 136 6.12 19.42 8.02
CA GLY A 136 6.81 19.95 9.21
C GLY A 136 6.89 18.99 10.39
N LEU A 137 6.64 17.68 10.16
CA LEU A 137 6.74 16.61 11.14
C LEU A 137 8.12 15.96 11.13
N GLU A 138 8.45 15.23 12.20
CA GLU A 138 9.66 14.41 12.28
C GLU A 138 9.37 13.00 11.72
N GLY A 139 10.28 12.47 10.87
CA GLY A 139 10.24 11.10 10.39
C GLY A 139 11.32 10.24 11.06
N VAL A 140 10.97 9.09 11.61
CA VAL A 140 11.90 8.11 12.18
C VAL A 140 11.79 6.81 11.38
N ILE A 141 12.89 6.37 10.78
CA ILE A 141 12.91 5.19 9.92
C ILE A 141 13.83 4.13 10.56
N LEU A 142 13.26 2.97 10.87
CA LEU A 142 14.01 1.79 11.27
C LEU A 142 14.30 0.96 10.01
N THR A 143 15.57 0.69 9.70
CA THR A 143 15.95 -0.11 8.53
C THR A 143 17.03 -1.11 8.91
N PRO A 144 17.02 -2.35 8.38
CA PRO A 144 18.11 -3.28 8.61
C PRO A 144 19.45 -2.69 8.14
N SER A 145 20.51 -2.89 8.90
CA SER A 145 21.87 -2.44 8.50
C SER A 145 22.37 -3.10 7.22
N SER A 146 21.84 -4.30 6.89
CA SER A 146 22.09 -5.03 5.65
C SER A 146 21.25 -4.56 4.45
N ALA A 147 20.28 -3.65 4.65
CA ALA A 147 19.52 -3.10 3.55
C ALA A 147 20.39 -2.17 2.69
N ASP A 148 20.11 -2.12 1.39
CA ASP A 148 20.70 -1.12 0.52
C ASP A 148 20.48 0.27 1.12
N GLU A 149 21.38 1.21 0.83
CA GLU A 149 21.28 2.57 1.37
C GLU A 149 19.90 3.15 1.06
N LEU A 150 19.18 3.55 2.10
CA LEU A 150 17.83 4.11 1.94
C LEU A 150 17.97 5.42 1.16
N VAL A 151 17.43 5.46 -0.03
CA VAL A 151 17.45 6.66 -0.84
C VAL A 151 16.38 7.61 -0.31
N LEU A 152 16.80 8.49 0.59
CA LEU A 152 15.99 9.61 1.03
C LEU A 152 16.31 10.80 0.11
N ASP A 153 15.29 11.34 -0.53
CA ASP A 153 15.47 12.52 -1.37
C ASP A 153 15.90 13.72 -0.51
N SER A 154 16.59 14.68 -1.11
CA SER A 154 17.22 15.86 -0.47
C SER A 154 16.26 16.74 0.36
N GLY A 155 14.94 16.50 0.31
CA GLY A 155 13.93 17.12 1.16
C GLY A 155 13.78 16.50 2.56
N ALA A 156 14.44 15.37 2.84
CA ALA A 156 14.25 14.61 4.09
C ALA A 156 15.02 15.16 5.31
N GLY A 157 15.41 16.43 5.33
CA GLY A 157 16.24 17.06 6.37
C GLY A 157 15.71 17.00 7.81
N ARG A 158 14.51 16.44 8.01
CA ARG A 158 13.91 16.15 9.33
C ARG A 158 13.77 14.66 9.61
N ALA A 159 14.35 13.79 8.81
CA ALA A 159 14.31 12.37 9.05
C ALA A 159 15.53 11.87 9.83
N SER A 160 15.29 10.98 10.79
CA SER A 160 16.30 10.21 11.49
C SER A 160 16.22 8.75 11.05
N VAL A 161 17.33 8.19 10.58
CA VAL A 161 17.42 6.79 10.12
C VAL A 161 18.20 5.98 11.14
N PHE A 162 17.57 4.93 11.65
CA PHE A 162 18.20 3.97 12.56
C PHE A 162 18.47 2.68 11.79
N ARG A 163 19.74 2.41 11.55
CA ARG A 163 20.23 1.17 10.91
C ARG A 163 20.36 0.10 11.98
N VAL A 164 19.39 -0.81 11.99
CA VAL A 164 19.24 -1.84 13.02
C VAL A 164 20.07 -3.07 12.63
N GLN A 165 20.93 -3.54 13.52
CA GLN A 165 21.64 -4.81 13.37
C GLN A 165 20.64 -5.96 13.48
N GLY A 166 20.20 -6.48 12.32
CA GLY A 166 19.15 -7.50 12.25
C GLY A 166 18.39 -7.48 10.92
N THR A 167 17.21 -8.07 10.95
CA THR A 167 16.29 -8.20 9.82
C THR A 167 15.20 -7.12 9.85
N LEU A 168 14.38 -7.02 8.79
CA LEU A 168 13.21 -6.16 8.81
C LEU A 168 12.21 -6.58 9.90
N GLU A 169 12.12 -7.86 10.23
CA GLU A 169 11.26 -8.32 11.32
C GLU A 169 11.79 -7.86 12.69
N ASP A 170 13.11 -7.75 12.86
CA ASP A 170 13.70 -7.14 14.06
C ASP A 170 13.37 -5.64 14.16
N CYS A 171 13.39 -4.92 13.03
CA CYS A 171 12.94 -3.52 12.99
C CYS A 171 11.46 -3.39 13.39
N ARG A 172 10.59 -4.26 12.88
CA ARG A 172 9.16 -4.28 13.24
C ARG A 172 8.92 -4.68 14.69
N ARG A 173 9.72 -5.60 15.22
CA ARG A 173 9.67 -5.95 16.64
C ARG A 173 10.05 -4.74 17.50
N LEU A 174 11.14 -4.07 17.15
CA LEU A 174 11.57 -2.85 17.82
C LEU A 174 10.50 -1.74 17.74
N GLU A 175 9.87 -1.55 16.58
CA GLU A 175 8.74 -0.61 16.41
C GLU A 175 7.62 -0.91 17.43
N ARG A 176 7.22 -2.18 17.59
CA ARG A 176 6.20 -2.59 18.58
C ARG A 176 6.64 -2.37 20.03
N GLU A 177 7.93 -2.52 20.34
CA GLU A 177 8.49 -2.25 21.68
C GLU A 177 8.52 -0.76 21.99
N LEU A 178 8.73 0.10 20.99
CA LEU A 178 8.78 1.55 21.13
C LEU A 178 7.39 2.19 21.20
N GLU A 179 6.37 1.59 20.62
CA GLU A 179 5.01 2.15 20.55
C GLU A 179 4.45 2.58 21.92
N PRO A 180 4.53 1.78 22.99
CA PRO A 180 4.05 2.20 24.31
C PRO A 180 4.94 3.24 25.02
N LEU A 181 6.14 3.53 24.50
CA LEU A 181 7.11 4.42 25.13
C LEU A 181 7.02 5.87 24.63
N PHE A 182 6.41 6.09 23.46
CA PHE A 182 6.37 7.39 22.80
C PHE A 182 4.96 7.79 22.36
N PRO A 183 4.61 9.10 22.45
CA PRO A 183 3.37 9.62 21.89
C PRO A 183 3.48 9.85 20.37
N TRP A 184 4.06 8.90 19.65
CA TRP A 184 4.33 8.98 18.22
C TRP A 184 3.28 8.22 17.41
N GLY A 185 3.28 8.49 16.11
CA GLY A 185 2.55 7.71 15.13
C GLY A 185 3.40 6.56 14.60
N PHE A 186 2.90 5.33 14.72
CA PHE A 186 3.56 4.12 14.27
C PHE A 186 2.79 3.55 13.07
N LEU A 187 3.46 3.43 11.92
CA LEU A 187 2.79 3.06 10.68
C LEU A 187 2.34 1.59 10.64
N ASP A 188 3.05 0.69 11.29
CA ASP A 188 2.60 -0.69 11.50
C ASP A 188 1.84 -0.88 12.84
N GLY A 189 1.56 0.22 13.55
CA GLY A 189 0.87 0.30 14.83
C GLY A 189 -0.38 1.19 14.79
N ASN A 190 -0.39 2.22 15.64
CA ASN A 190 -1.56 3.06 15.90
C ASN A 190 -2.03 3.93 14.72
N LEU A 191 -1.21 4.15 13.69
CA LEU A 191 -1.59 4.83 12.45
C LEU A 191 -1.85 3.89 11.27
N GLN A 192 -1.64 2.57 11.42
CA GLN A 192 -1.85 1.62 10.33
C GLN A 192 -3.25 1.71 9.70
N PRO A 193 -4.36 1.76 10.47
CA PRO A 193 -5.70 1.83 9.87
C PRO A 193 -5.88 3.06 8.98
N PHE A 194 -5.29 4.19 9.35
CA PHE A 194 -5.38 5.44 8.60
C PHE A 194 -4.44 5.46 7.39
N ALA A 195 -3.23 4.93 7.54
CA ALA A 195 -2.25 4.87 6.46
C ALA A 195 -2.78 4.08 5.26
N VAL A 196 -3.34 2.90 5.49
CA VAL A 196 -3.84 2.03 4.41
C VAL A 196 -5.07 2.60 3.69
N GLU A 197 -5.83 3.49 4.32
CA GLU A 197 -6.96 4.17 3.67
C GLU A 197 -6.53 5.02 2.47
N GLY A 198 -5.35 5.62 2.50
CA GLY A 198 -4.80 6.35 1.37
C GLY A 198 -4.68 5.53 0.08
N ILE A 199 -4.58 4.22 0.18
CA ILE A 199 -4.49 3.32 -0.99
C ILE A 199 -5.76 3.35 -1.84
N LYS A 200 -6.93 3.51 -1.24
CA LYS A 200 -8.23 3.53 -1.94
C LYS A 200 -8.31 4.61 -3.02
N THR A 201 -7.54 5.69 -2.86
CA THR A 201 -7.49 6.77 -3.85
C THR A 201 -7.04 6.31 -5.23
N ILE A 202 -6.32 5.18 -5.33
CA ILE A 202 -6.00 4.56 -6.63
C ILE A 202 -7.29 4.13 -7.35
N ALA A 203 -8.24 3.51 -6.64
CA ALA A 203 -9.53 3.10 -7.21
C ALA A 203 -10.35 4.32 -7.66
N PHE A 204 -10.37 5.38 -6.84
CA PHE A 204 -11.11 6.60 -7.14
C PHE A 204 -10.58 7.29 -8.40
N GLU A 205 -9.25 7.40 -8.51
CA GLU A 205 -8.60 7.97 -9.68
C GLU A 205 -8.81 7.12 -10.95
N ILE A 206 -8.75 5.79 -10.85
CA ILE A 206 -9.03 4.89 -11.98
C ILE A 206 -10.47 5.09 -12.47
N ALA A 207 -11.45 5.08 -11.55
CA ALA A 207 -12.85 5.27 -11.90
C ALA A 207 -13.09 6.62 -12.59
N GLU A 208 -12.52 7.70 -12.05
CA GLU A 208 -12.64 9.04 -12.61
C GLU A 208 -11.95 9.17 -13.98
N ASP A 209 -10.72 8.63 -14.13
CA ASP A 209 -9.96 8.64 -15.39
C ASP A 209 -10.67 7.84 -16.49
N LEU A 210 -11.48 6.83 -16.13
CA LEU A 210 -12.32 6.04 -17.04
C LEU A 210 -13.74 6.61 -17.20
N GLY A 211 -14.01 7.83 -16.69
CA GLY A 211 -15.33 8.47 -16.82
C GLY A 211 -16.42 7.77 -15.99
N TRP A 212 -16.06 7.19 -14.85
CA TRP A 212 -16.91 6.41 -13.94
C TRP A 212 -17.38 5.07 -14.51
N GLU A 213 -16.78 4.64 -15.62
CA GLU A 213 -16.94 3.27 -16.12
C GLU A 213 -16.01 2.32 -15.35
N THR A 214 -16.53 1.16 -14.98
CA THR A 214 -15.75 0.12 -14.31
C THR A 214 -14.90 -0.63 -15.34
N PRO A 215 -13.58 -0.81 -15.13
CA PRO A 215 -12.82 -1.74 -15.97
C PRO A 215 -13.26 -3.18 -15.68
N ASP A 216 -13.12 -4.08 -16.65
CA ASP A 216 -13.50 -5.50 -16.49
C ASP A 216 -12.61 -6.20 -15.44
N ALA A 217 -11.34 -5.79 -15.35
CA ALA A 217 -10.38 -6.40 -14.45
C ALA A 217 -9.31 -5.41 -13.95
N ILE A 218 -8.86 -5.64 -12.72
CA ILE A 218 -7.65 -5.02 -12.14
C ILE A 218 -6.63 -6.11 -11.86
N VAL A 219 -5.39 -5.91 -12.32
CA VAL A 219 -4.26 -6.77 -11.96
C VAL A 219 -3.30 -5.98 -11.08
N SER A 220 -3.00 -6.50 -9.89
CA SER A 220 -2.16 -5.82 -8.89
C SER A 220 -1.22 -6.78 -8.19
N PRO A 221 0.03 -6.37 -7.90
CA PRO A 221 0.92 -7.20 -7.08
C PRO A 221 0.43 -7.28 -5.64
N VAL A 222 0.72 -8.39 -4.98
CA VAL A 222 0.34 -8.68 -3.60
C VAL A 222 1.58 -8.93 -2.75
N ALA A 223 1.83 -8.07 -1.76
CA ALA A 223 2.82 -8.27 -0.71
C ALA A 223 2.13 -8.66 0.61
N SER A 224 1.90 -7.70 1.51
CA SER A 224 1.08 -7.90 2.72
C SER A 224 -0.41 -8.11 2.45
N GLY A 225 -0.87 -7.84 1.22
CA GLY A 225 -2.28 -7.85 0.83
C GLY A 225 -2.99 -6.49 0.95
N ALA A 226 -2.41 -5.50 1.65
CA ALA A 226 -3.08 -4.22 1.91
C ALA A 226 -3.42 -3.45 0.64
N LEU A 227 -2.48 -3.35 -0.33
CA LEU A 227 -2.75 -2.68 -1.62
C LEU A 227 -3.97 -3.29 -2.31
N PHE A 228 -3.96 -4.60 -2.48
CA PHE A 228 -4.99 -5.33 -3.18
C PHE A 228 -6.36 -5.22 -2.49
N ALA A 229 -6.40 -5.44 -1.16
CA ALA A 229 -7.65 -5.38 -0.39
C ALA A 229 -8.25 -3.97 -0.36
N LYS A 230 -7.42 -2.93 -0.16
CA LYS A 230 -7.90 -1.54 -0.11
C LYS A 230 -8.27 -0.99 -1.48
N LEU A 231 -7.59 -1.41 -2.53
CA LEU A 231 -7.98 -1.09 -3.91
C LEU A 231 -9.36 -1.67 -4.25
N ALA A 232 -9.59 -2.95 -3.92
CA ALA A 232 -10.90 -3.58 -4.07
C ALA A 232 -11.98 -2.89 -3.22
N GLN A 233 -11.67 -2.58 -1.95
CA GLN A 233 -12.58 -1.85 -1.06
C GLN A 233 -12.97 -0.48 -1.66
N GLY A 234 -12.03 0.25 -2.26
CA GLY A 234 -12.31 1.53 -2.90
C GLY A 234 -13.35 1.41 -4.01
N PHE A 235 -13.28 0.39 -4.86
CA PHE A 235 -14.29 0.14 -5.89
C PHE A 235 -15.66 -0.27 -5.31
N VAL A 236 -15.68 -1.07 -4.25
CA VAL A 236 -16.93 -1.43 -3.55
C VAL A 236 -17.58 -0.18 -2.96
N GLU A 237 -16.83 0.68 -2.29
CA GLU A 237 -17.33 1.93 -1.72
C GLU A 237 -17.89 2.88 -2.81
N LEU A 238 -17.24 2.97 -3.97
CA LEU A 238 -17.77 3.75 -5.10
C LEU A 238 -19.08 3.16 -5.65
N ALA A 239 -19.19 1.84 -5.73
CA ALA A 239 -20.41 1.16 -6.16
C ALA A 239 -21.55 1.38 -5.14
N ASP A 240 -21.29 1.24 -3.85
CA ASP A 240 -22.24 1.47 -2.76
C ASP A 240 -22.77 2.93 -2.73
N LEU A 241 -21.97 3.88 -3.23
CA LEU A 241 -22.36 5.27 -3.41
C LEU A 241 -23.14 5.51 -4.71
N GLY A 242 -23.29 4.51 -5.58
CA GLY A 242 -23.92 4.65 -6.88
C GLY A 242 -23.12 5.49 -7.88
N LEU A 243 -21.80 5.59 -7.68
CA LEU A 243 -20.88 6.35 -8.56
C LEU A 243 -20.39 5.52 -9.75
N LEU A 244 -20.41 4.19 -9.65
CA LEU A 244 -20.08 3.30 -10.75
C LEU A 244 -21.36 2.89 -11.51
N ASN A 245 -21.26 2.82 -12.82
CA ASN A 245 -22.37 2.38 -13.68
C ASN A 245 -22.59 0.86 -13.60
N ASP A 246 -21.55 0.10 -13.24
CA ASP A 246 -21.52 -1.36 -13.22
C ASP A 246 -20.98 -1.90 -11.88
N SER A 247 -20.99 -3.23 -11.74
CA SER A 247 -20.39 -3.92 -10.60
C SER A 247 -18.88 -3.61 -10.49
N PRO A 248 -18.30 -3.69 -9.27
CA PRO A 248 -16.84 -3.58 -9.10
C PRO A 248 -16.07 -4.53 -9.99
N PRO A 249 -14.82 -4.17 -10.41
CA PRO A 249 -14.02 -4.98 -11.32
C PRO A 249 -13.59 -6.31 -10.70
N ARG A 250 -13.33 -7.32 -11.53
CA ARG A 250 -12.66 -8.53 -11.08
C ARG A 250 -11.23 -8.21 -10.64
N MET A 251 -10.86 -8.67 -9.45
CA MET A 251 -9.57 -8.39 -8.84
C MET A 251 -8.62 -9.58 -8.99
N TYR A 252 -7.52 -9.39 -9.70
CA TYR A 252 -6.48 -10.39 -9.90
C TYR A 252 -5.22 -10.01 -9.15
N GLY A 253 -4.84 -10.84 -8.17
CA GLY A 253 -3.63 -10.66 -7.37
C GLY A 253 -2.46 -11.47 -7.90
N ALA A 254 -1.25 -10.90 -7.83
CA ALA A 254 -0.03 -11.55 -8.28
C ALA A 254 1.04 -11.57 -7.19
N GLN A 255 1.60 -12.74 -6.89
CA GLN A 255 2.75 -12.91 -6.00
C GLN A 255 3.93 -13.55 -6.74
N PRO A 256 5.18 -13.30 -6.31
CA PRO A 256 6.32 -14.05 -6.83
C PRO A 256 6.31 -15.50 -6.32
N GLY A 257 6.74 -16.45 -7.15
CA GLY A 257 6.78 -17.86 -6.81
C GLY A 257 7.67 -18.21 -5.60
N GLY A 258 8.70 -17.41 -5.36
CA GLY A 258 9.57 -17.55 -4.19
C GLY A 258 9.02 -16.95 -2.89
N CYS A 259 7.87 -16.28 -2.94
CA CYS A 259 7.17 -15.79 -1.74
C CYS A 259 5.65 -15.71 -1.98
N PRO A 260 4.92 -16.85 -2.15
CA PRO A 260 3.53 -16.89 -2.52
C PRO A 260 2.54 -17.22 -1.38
N PRO A 261 2.64 -16.68 -0.13
CA PRO A 261 1.81 -17.14 0.98
C PRO A 261 0.32 -16.97 0.73
N VAL A 262 -0.10 -15.92 0.00
CA VAL A 262 -1.52 -15.67 -0.30
C VAL A 262 -1.98 -16.48 -1.51
N ALA A 263 -1.15 -16.59 -2.55
CA ALA A 263 -1.47 -17.41 -3.73
C ALA A 263 -1.55 -18.90 -3.40
N ALA A 264 -0.64 -19.40 -2.55
CA ALA A 264 -0.71 -20.78 -2.05
C ALA A 264 -1.97 -21.02 -1.20
N ALA A 265 -2.31 -20.08 -0.33
CA ALA A 265 -3.52 -20.13 0.47
C ALA A 265 -4.80 -20.11 -0.38
N TRP A 266 -4.80 -19.31 -1.45
CA TRP A 266 -5.88 -19.28 -2.45
C TRP A 266 -6.05 -20.64 -3.13
N ALA A 267 -4.95 -21.23 -3.63
CA ALA A 267 -4.98 -22.51 -4.33
C ALA A 267 -5.42 -23.69 -3.44
N ASP A 268 -4.99 -23.68 -2.18
CA ASP A 268 -5.27 -24.73 -1.20
C ASP A 268 -6.58 -24.48 -0.39
N GLU A 269 -7.31 -23.42 -0.67
CA GLU A 269 -8.53 -22.99 0.04
C GLU A 269 -8.37 -22.92 1.57
N ARG A 270 -7.23 -22.44 2.04
CA ARG A 270 -6.87 -22.35 3.46
C ARG A 270 -6.46 -20.91 3.84
N PRO A 271 -6.37 -20.56 5.13
CA PRO A 271 -5.75 -19.30 5.55
C PRO A 271 -4.27 -19.21 5.13
N PRO A 272 -3.74 -18.00 4.87
CA PRO A 272 -2.32 -17.80 4.61
C PRO A 272 -1.45 -18.34 5.76
N SER A 273 -0.35 -18.99 5.42
CA SER A 273 0.65 -19.45 6.38
C SER A 273 1.98 -18.78 6.10
N ARG A 274 2.75 -18.55 7.17
CA ARG A 274 4.06 -17.92 7.08
C ARG A 274 5.02 -18.74 6.20
N VAL A 275 5.72 -18.03 5.30
CA VAL A 275 6.79 -18.59 4.46
C VAL A 275 8.08 -17.80 4.63
N THR A 276 9.23 -18.43 4.36
CA THR A 276 10.51 -17.71 4.27
C THR A 276 10.65 -17.17 2.84
N PRO A 277 10.73 -15.85 2.62
CA PRO A 277 10.87 -15.29 1.28
C PRO A 277 12.18 -15.68 0.60
N ASN A 278 12.08 -16.07 -0.68
CA ASN A 278 13.21 -16.31 -1.57
C ASN A 278 12.87 -15.81 -2.98
N THR A 279 12.84 -14.49 -3.16
CA THR A 279 12.39 -13.86 -4.41
C THR A 279 13.29 -12.69 -4.82
N VAL A 280 13.42 -12.48 -6.14
CA VAL A 280 14.05 -11.28 -6.72
C VAL A 280 13.16 -10.04 -6.56
N ALA A 281 11.85 -10.20 -6.41
CA ALA A 281 10.91 -9.11 -6.17
C ALA A 281 10.91 -8.68 -4.69
N ARG A 282 11.99 -8.03 -4.25
CA ARG A 282 12.23 -7.69 -2.83
C ARG A 282 11.09 -6.92 -2.17
N SER A 283 10.39 -6.03 -2.89
CA SER A 283 9.25 -5.27 -2.37
C SER A 283 8.02 -6.15 -2.09
N LEU A 284 7.98 -7.39 -2.64
CA LEU A 284 6.96 -8.40 -2.41
C LEU A 284 7.40 -9.51 -1.43
N ALA A 285 8.62 -9.43 -0.88
CA ALA A 285 9.17 -10.42 0.05
C ALA A 285 8.54 -10.33 1.45
N VAL A 286 7.22 -10.50 1.53
CA VAL A 286 6.43 -10.47 2.78
C VAL A 286 5.90 -11.87 3.06
N GLY A 287 6.64 -12.62 3.89
CA GLY A 287 6.33 -14.02 4.21
C GLY A 287 5.15 -14.21 5.17
N ASP A 288 4.73 -13.17 5.89
CA ASP A 288 3.60 -13.17 6.82
C ASP A 288 2.66 -12.01 6.49
N PRO A 289 1.68 -12.22 5.57
CA PRO A 289 0.86 -11.16 5.00
C PRO A 289 -0.31 -10.77 5.92
N SER A 290 -0.20 -9.65 6.64
CA SER A 290 -1.20 -9.15 7.60
C SER A 290 -2.59 -8.83 7.01
N TYR A 291 -2.69 -8.67 5.71
CA TYR A 291 -3.94 -8.46 4.94
C TYR A 291 -4.23 -9.63 3.98
N GLY A 292 -3.57 -10.78 4.16
CA GLY A 292 -3.69 -11.90 3.24
C GLY A 292 -5.11 -12.46 3.14
N GLU A 293 -5.80 -12.62 4.26
CA GLU A 293 -7.20 -13.09 4.28
C GLU A 293 -8.15 -12.09 3.61
N LEU A 294 -7.95 -10.79 3.83
CA LEU A 294 -8.73 -9.75 3.18
C LEU A 294 -8.49 -9.71 1.66
N ALA A 295 -7.26 -9.95 1.22
CA ALA A 295 -6.94 -10.07 -0.20
C ALA A 295 -7.64 -11.28 -0.84
N ILE A 296 -7.63 -12.45 -0.17
CA ILE A 296 -8.37 -13.64 -0.62
C ILE A 296 -9.88 -13.35 -0.69
N GLY A 297 -10.43 -12.71 0.34
CA GLY A 297 -11.83 -12.30 0.37
C GLY A 297 -12.19 -11.37 -0.80
N ALA A 298 -11.36 -10.36 -1.08
CA ALA A 298 -11.55 -9.42 -2.17
C ALA A 298 -11.52 -10.12 -3.55
N ALA A 299 -10.54 -11.01 -3.79
CA ALA A 299 -10.48 -11.79 -5.01
C ALA A 299 -11.72 -12.66 -5.19
N ARG A 300 -12.16 -13.35 -4.13
CA ARG A 300 -13.34 -14.22 -4.17
C ARG A 300 -14.64 -13.45 -4.44
N MET A 301 -14.85 -12.34 -3.73
CA MET A 301 -16.07 -11.52 -3.90
C MET A 301 -16.16 -10.88 -5.27
N SER A 302 -15.05 -10.51 -5.88
CA SER A 302 -15.00 -9.89 -7.21
C SER A 302 -15.04 -10.89 -8.38
N GLY A 303 -14.99 -12.21 -8.11
CA GLY A 303 -14.86 -13.23 -9.16
C GLY A 303 -13.49 -13.27 -9.82
N GLY A 304 -12.47 -12.73 -9.17
CA GLY A 304 -11.07 -12.79 -9.60
C GLY A 304 -10.30 -13.96 -9.00
N SER A 305 -8.97 -13.84 -8.93
CA SER A 305 -8.09 -14.87 -8.37
C SER A 305 -6.77 -14.29 -7.86
N ILE A 306 -5.97 -15.12 -7.16
CA ILE A 306 -4.60 -14.76 -6.77
C ILE A 306 -3.66 -15.87 -7.25
N THR A 307 -2.62 -15.50 -8.01
CA THR A 307 -1.70 -16.44 -8.62
C THR A 307 -0.25 -16.16 -8.24
N ALA A 308 0.59 -17.19 -8.33
CA ALA A 308 2.04 -17.08 -8.19
C ALA A 308 2.70 -17.06 -9.58
N VAL A 309 3.60 -16.12 -9.79
CA VAL A 309 4.40 -15.99 -11.03
C VAL A 309 5.77 -16.62 -10.79
N ALA A 310 6.21 -17.49 -11.67
CA ALA A 310 7.51 -18.15 -11.58
C ALA A 310 8.66 -17.11 -11.54
N GLU A 311 9.66 -17.35 -10.69
CA GLU A 311 10.76 -16.39 -10.46
C GLU A 311 11.50 -16.04 -11.76
N GLU A 312 11.71 -17.00 -12.65
CA GLU A 312 12.39 -16.81 -13.92
C GLU A 312 11.62 -15.92 -14.91
N LEU A 313 10.34 -15.69 -14.70
CA LEU A 313 9.50 -14.83 -15.54
C LEU A 313 9.47 -13.37 -15.06
N ILE A 314 9.91 -13.08 -13.83
CA ILE A 314 9.77 -11.76 -13.21
C ILE A 314 10.60 -10.71 -13.95
N GLU A 315 11.91 -10.96 -14.12
CA GLU A 315 12.79 -10.02 -14.80
C GLU A 315 12.43 -9.83 -16.29
N PRO A 316 12.21 -10.90 -17.09
CA PRO A 316 11.74 -10.74 -18.46
C PRO A 316 10.44 -9.96 -18.57
N SER A 317 9.49 -10.18 -17.67
CA SER A 317 8.22 -9.42 -17.63
C SER A 317 8.44 -7.95 -17.31
N THR A 318 9.39 -7.64 -16.41
CA THR A 318 9.73 -6.26 -16.06
C THR A 318 10.39 -5.53 -17.22
N GLU A 319 11.29 -6.20 -17.92
CA GLU A 319 11.97 -5.67 -19.12
C GLU A 319 10.98 -5.42 -20.25
N LEU A 320 10.12 -6.40 -20.54
CA LEU A 320 9.09 -6.27 -21.58
C LEU A 320 8.10 -5.14 -21.27
N LEU A 321 7.70 -4.97 -20.01
CA LEU A 321 6.87 -3.83 -19.58
C LEU A 321 7.57 -2.51 -19.87
N ALA A 322 8.86 -2.40 -19.57
CA ALA A 322 9.65 -1.19 -19.81
C ALA A 322 9.85 -0.91 -21.32
N GLU A 323 10.18 -1.91 -22.11
CA GLU A 323 10.37 -1.78 -23.57
C GLU A 323 9.09 -1.34 -24.28
N ASP A 324 7.95 -1.84 -23.85
CA ASP A 324 6.67 -1.59 -24.50
C ASP A 324 6.01 -0.28 -24.08
N SER A 325 6.11 0.08 -22.80
CA SER A 325 5.47 1.27 -22.24
C SER A 325 6.41 2.47 -22.05
N GLY A 326 7.73 2.26 -22.09
CA GLY A 326 8.72 3.27 -21.69
C GLY A 326 8.76 3.52 -20.18
N VAL A 327 8.05 2.74 -19.36
CA VAL A 327 7.97 2.91 -17.90
C VAL A 327 9.01 2.04 -17.22
N VAL A 328 9.99 2.66 -16.57
CA VAL A 328 10.98 1.94 -15.74
C VAL A 328 10.32 1.54 -14.42
N ALA A 329 9.72 0.36 -14.39
CA ALA A 329 9.04 -0.20 -13.24
C ALA A 329 9.96 -1.08 -12.37
N ASP A 330 9.54 -1.38 -11.14
CA ASP A 330 10.19 -2.36 -10.27
C ASP A 330 9.72 -3.81 -10.57
N SER A 331 10.37 -4.79 -9.94
CA SER A 331 10.03 -6.22 -10.12
C SER A 331 8.61 -6.55 -9.68
N ALA A 332 7.98 -5.76 -8.79
CA ALA A 332 6.59 -5.99 -8.41
C ALA A 332 5.63 -5.76 -9.59
N ALA A 333 5.90 -4.75 -10.42
CA ALA A 333 5.16 -4.55 -11.66
C ALA A 333 5.39 -5.68 -12.66
N GLY A 334 6.62 -6.22 -12.73
CA GLY A 334 6.94 -7.41 -13.53
C GLY A 334 6.13 -8.64 -13.10
N VAL A 335 5.97 -8.86 -11.79
CA VAL A 335 5.11 -9.92 -11.25
C VAL A 335 3.66 -9.72 -11.69
N ALA A 336 3.13 -8.50 -11.56
CA ALA A 336 1.76 -8.21 -11.98
C ALA A 336 1.56 -8.37 -13.49
N PHE A 337 2.53 -7.93 -14.30
CA PHE A 337 2.47 -8.09 -15.76
C PHE A 337 2.60 -9.56 -16.19
N GLY A 338 3.49 -10.34 -15.58
CA GLY A 338 3.59 -11.78 -15.82
C GLY A 338 2.28 -12.52 -15.52
N ALA A 339 1.60 -12.14 -14.42
CA ALA A 339 0.28 -12.65 -14.11
C ALA A 339 -0.78 -12.25 -15.15
N LEU A 340 -0.77 -10.99 -15.61
CA LEU A 340 -1.67 -10.53 -16.68
C LEU A 340 -1.54 -11.37 -17.95
N VAL A 341 -0.32 -11.62 -18.39
CA VAL A 341 -0.06 -12.48 -19.57
C VAL A 341 -0.66 -13.88 -19.38
N GLU A 342 -0.49 -14.49 -18.21
CA GLU A 342 -1.04 -15.82 -17.92
C GLU A 342 -2.58 -15.81 -17.83
N LEU A 343 -3.18 -14.76 -17.26
CA LEU A 343 -4.63 -14.61 -17.16
C LEU A 343 -5.29 -14.48 -18.54
N VAL A 344 -4.66 -13.77 -19.47
CA VAL A 344 -5.12 -13.67 -20.86
C VAL A 344 -4.94 -15.02 -21.56
N ARG A 345 -3.79 -15.68 -21.41
CA ARG A 345 -3.50 -16.97 -22.04
C ARG A 345 -4.44 -18.08 -21.57
N SER A 346 -4.82 -18.08 -20.28
CA SER A 346 -5.77 -19.05 -19.72
C SER A 346 -7.24 -18.74 -20.05
N GLY A 347 -7.53 -17.57 -20.61
CA GLY A 347 -8.90 -17.10 -20.88
C GLY A 347 -9.64 -16.59 -19.65
N ALA A 348 -8.96 -16.39 -18.51
CA ALA A 348 -9.54 -15.75 -17.32
C ALA A 348 -9.83 -14.26 -17.56
N ILE A 349 -9.06 -13.64 -18.45
CA ILE A 349 -9.35 -12.33 -19.05
C ILE A 349 -9.61 -12.57 -20.53
N ALA A 350 -10.80 -12.20 -21.00
CA ALA A 350 -11.23 -12.44 -22.36
C ALA A 350 -10.75 -11.36 -23.33
N ALA A 351 -10.70 -11.70 -24.63
CA ALA A 351 -10.35 -10.73 -25.65
C ALA A 351 -11.31 -9.53 -25.67
N GLY A 352 -10.75 -8.34 -25.79
CA GLY A 352 -11.49 -7.07 -25.81
C GLY A 352 -11.82 -6.48 -24.45
N GLU A 353 -11.58 -7.21 -23.35
CA GLU A 353 -11.81 -6.67 -22.01
C GLU A 353 -10.85 -5.52 -21.67
N ARG A 354 -11.33 -4.56 -20.87
CA ARG A 354 -10.55 -3.45 -20.35
C ARG A 354 -9.91 -3.83 -19.03
N VAL A 355 -8.59 -3.83 -19.00
CA VAL A 355 -7.78 -4.24 -17.85
C VAL A 355 -6.92 -3.09 -17.35
N VAL A 356 -6.91 -2.85 -16.05
CA VAL A 356 -5.95 -1.93 -15.43
C VAL A 356 -4.86 -2.72 -14.72
N LEU A 357 -3.61 -2.51 -15.14
CA LEU A 357 -2.41 -3.01 -14.47
C LEU A 357 -1.85 -1.94 -13.53
N VAL A 358 -1.69 -2.26 -12.25
CA VAL A 358 -1.13 -1.33 -11.26
C VAL A 358 0.39 -1.43 -11.25
N VAL A 359 1.06 -0.38 -11.71
CA VAL A 359 2.53 -0.23 -11.71
C VAL A 359 2.93 0.49 -10.43
N THR A 360 3.28 -0.28 -9.41
CA THR A 360 3.35 0.17 -8.00
C THR A 360 4.55 1.04 -7.65
N GLY A 361 5.65 0.97 -8.41
CA GLY A 361 6.87 1.70 -8.12
C GLY A 361 7.93 1.53 -9.19
N THR A 362 9.06 2.22 -9.04
CA THR A 362 10.18 2.20 -9.98
C THR A 362 11.47 1.69 -9.34
N ARG A 363 12.33 1.05 -10.16
CA ARG A 363 13.74 0.76 -9.81
C ARG A 363 14.61 2.01 -9.86
N ALA A 364 14.26 3.00 -10.67
CA ALA A 364 15.01 4.23 -10.85
C ALA A 364 14.79 5.16 -9.65
N GLN A 365 15.38 4.82 -8.51
CA GLN A 365 15.46 5.74 -7.38
C GLN A 365 16.53 6.80 -7.68
N PRO A 366 16.26 8.09 -7.47
CA PRO A 366 17.32 9.09 -7.56
C PRO A 366 18.36 8.76 -6.50
N ARG A 367 19.63 8.68 -6.89
CA ARG A 367 20.72 8.62 -5.92
C ARG A 367 20.73 9.96 -5.19
N SER A 368 20.36 9.97 -3.91
CA SER A 368 20.54 11.16 -3.10
C SER A 368 22.03 11.45 -2.96
N SER A 369 22.39 12.71 -3.11
CA SER A 369 23.74 13.21 -2.80
C SER A 369 23.90 13.30 -1.28
N GLY A 370 23.72 12.24 -0.51
CA GLY A 370 24.19 12.01 0.87
C GLY A 370 24.00 13.11 1.94
N ALA A 371 23.28 14.17 1.66
CA ALA A 371 23.15 15.30 2.56
C ALA A 371 21.70 15.48 2.99
N GLY A 372 21.37 15.09 4.22
CA GLY A 372 20.12 15.54 4.78
C GLY A 372 19.44 14.71 5.85
N TYR A 373 19.90 13.53 6.20
CA TYR A 373 19.31 12.78 7.33
C TYR A 373 20.37 12.40 8.37
N ARG A 374 19.93 12.20 9.61
CA ARG A 374 20.81 11.67 10.67
C ARG A 374 20.75 10.15 10.62
N ALA A 375 21.91 9.50 10.47
CA ALA A 375 22.02 8.05 10.51
C ALA A 375 22.60 7.60 11.86
N HIS A 376 22.00 6.59 12.47
CA HIS A 376 22.42 5.97 13.72
C HIS A 376 22.53 4.45 13.50
N GLU A 377 23.65 3.84 13.86
CA GLU A 377 23.78 2.38 13.92
C GLU A 377 23.37 1.92 15.32
N ILE A 378 22.43 0.97 15.39
CA ILE A 378 21.93 0.44 16.66
C ILE A 378 21.74 -1.08 16.60
N ASP A 379 21.77 -1.72 17.77
CA ASP A 379 21.25 -3.08 17.91
C ASP A 379 19.71 -3.07 17.88
N ALA A 380 19.09 -4.21 17.65
CA ALA A 380 17.64 -4.37 17.64
C ALA A 380 17.06 -4.38 19.08
N ASP A 381 17.30 -3.31 19.83
CA ASP A 381 17.03 -3.17 21.24
C ASP A 381 16.55 -1.75 21.56
N ALA A 382 15.50 -1.64 22.39
CA ALA A 382 14.88 -0.36 22.74
C ALA A 382 15.81 0.54 23.56
N ASP A 383 16.67 -0.01 24.45
CA ASP A 383 17.60 0.79 25.25
C ASP A 383 18.70 1.41 24.38
N HIS A 384 19.17 0.67 23.39
CA HIS A 384 20.13 1.20 22.42
C HIS A 384 19.52 2.29 21.55
N PHE A 385 18.25 2.13 21.11
CA PHE A 385 17.51 3.16 20.39
C PHE A 385 17.34 4.43 21.24
N LEU A 386 16.91 4.32 22.51
CA LEU A 386 16.74 5.44 23.43
C LEU A 386 18.07 6.19 23.65
N SER A 387 19.17 5.45 23.83
CA SER A 387 20.52 6.03 23.98
C SER A 387 20.93 6.82 22.75
N ALA A 388 20.72 6.26 21.54
CA ALA A 388 21.05 6.92 20.28
C ALA A 388 20.17 8.16 20.01
N LEU A 389 18.92 8.14 20.49
CA LEU A 389 18.03 9.30 20.44
C LEU A 389 18.39 10.40 21.46
N GLY A 390 19.27 10.10 22.44
CA GLY A 390 19.65 11.02 23.51
C GLY A 390 18.59 11.13 24.63
N VAL A 391 17.71 10.14 24.75
CA VAL A 391 16.65 10.07 25.77
C VAL A 391 17.01 8.96 26.76
N GLY A 392 17.34 9.31 28.00
CA GLY A 392 17.48 8.32 29.07
C GLY A 392 16.13 7.73 29.48
N ARG A 393 16.09 6.44 29.91
CA ARG A 393 14.89 5.91 30.59
C ARG A 393 14.55 6.81 31.79
N ARG A 394 13.34 7.34 31.83
CA ARG A 394 12.77 7.96 33.01
C ARG A 394 12.18 6.90 33.94
#